data_15c5c8213cfe3679b0ebedb18c55d2f1
#
_entry.id   15c5c8213cfe3679b0ebedb18c55d2f1
#
_cell.length_a   1.000
_cell.length_b   1.000
_cell.length_c   1.000
_cell.angle_alpha   90.00
_cell.angle_beta   90.00
_cell.angle_gamma   90.00
#
_symmetry.space_group_name_H-M   'P 1'
#
loop_
_entity.id
_entity.type
_entity.pdbx_description
1 polymer ?
#
loop_
_entity_poly.entity_id
_entity_poly.type
_entity_poly.pdbx_seq_one_letter_code
_entity_poly.pdbx_strand_id
1 'polypeptide(L)'
;GHTLAVLDAPEFASAAADFAKSRADLQLKQKAHARSGELYQAEVIARKDFESAESDLRQAEAEHNRAAMRLRNLEPKLSEAPGNGYALRTPIAGIVVERTINPGTEVRPDAPNPLFVITDPTHLWVMIDVPEKYIGKVAVGQKISLDVDAFPGADFVGKIISIGEVLDPATRRVQVRCAIENPQRRLKPEMYARVTPVSDEKHNLVRIPNGAIITE
;
A
#
# COMPACT_ATOMS: atom_id res chain seq x y z
N GLY A 1 -3.29 -8.64 -3.40
CA GLY A 1 -4.18 -8.87 -4.50
C GLY A 1 -5.57 -9.41 -4.20
N HIS A 2 -5.95 -9.82 -2.95
CA HIS A 2 -7.31 -10.27 -2.65
C HIS A 2 -8.31 -9.11 -2.73
N THR A 3 -9.53 -9.41 -3.20
CA THR A 3 -10.64 -8.44 -3.20
C THR A 3 -11.16 -8.28 -1.77
N LEU A 4 -11.22 -7.03 -1.31
CA LEU A 4 -11.69 -6.65 0.02
C LEU A 4 -13.18 -6.30 0.02
N ALA A 5 -13.60 -5.59 -1.02
CA ALA A 5 -14.98 -5.17 -1.25
C ALA A 5 -15.24 -5.00 -2.75
N VAL A 6 -16.50 -5.05 -3.14
CA VAL A 6 -16.96 -4.64 -4.45
C VAL A 6 -17.81 -3.39 -4.25
N LEU A 7 -17.38 -2.30 -4.88
CA LEU A 7 -18.07 -1.01 -4.83
C LEU A 7 -18.93 -0.87 -6.09
N ASP A 8 -20.16 -0.47 -5.92
CA ASP A 8 -20.98 -0.07 -7.05
C ASP A 8 -20.54 1.33 -7.50
N ALA A 9 -20.09 1.45 -8.75
CA ALA A 9 -19.52 2.67 -9.31
C ALA A 9 -20.22 2.98 -10.65
N PRO A 10 -21.37 3.65 -10.62
CA PRO A 10 -22.15 3.95 -11.82
C PRO A 10 -21.36 4.80 -12.82
N GLU A 11 -20.47 5.67 -12.36
CA GLU A 11 -19.59 6.45 -13.22
C GLU A 11 -18.61 5.56 -14.01
N PHE A 12 -18.11 4.51 -13.37
CA PHE A 12 -17.24 3.54 -14.03
C PHE A 12 -18.02 2.75 -15.10
N ALA A 13 -19.23 2.28 -14.77
CA ALA A 13 -20.08 1.58 -15.73
C ALA A 13 -20.40 2.46 -16.94
N SER A 14 -20.70 3.76 -16.72
CA SER A 14 -20.91 4.72 -17.79
C SER A 14 -19.66 4.90 -18.66
N ALA A 15 -18.48 5.08 -18.05
CA ALA A 15 -17.24 5.24 -18.80
C ALA A 15 -16.86 3.98 -19.59
N ALA A 16 -17.12 2.80 -19.05
CA ALA A 16 -16.92 1.53 -19.77
C ALA A 16 -17.86 1.38 -20.97
N ALA A 17 -19.12 1.78 -20.82
CA ALA A 17 -20.08 1.79 -21.92
C ALA A 17 -19.68 2.80 -23.02
N ASP A 18 -19.25 4.02 -22.63
CA ASP A 18 -18.75 5.03 -23.57
C ASP A 18 -17.52 4.52 -24.35
N PHE A 19 -16.60 3.85 -23.67
CA PHE A 19 -15.43 3.25 -24.29
C PHE A 19 -15.81 2.14 -25.27
N ALA A 20 -16.73 1.25 -24.90
CA ALA A 20 -17.19 0.18 -25.77
C ALA A 20 -17.87 0.75 -27.03
N LYS A 21 -18.70 1.78 -26.88
CA LYS A 21 -19.37 2.49 -27.98
C LYS A 21 -18.35 3.15 -28.91
N SER A 22 -17.41 3.91 -28.37
CA SER A 22 -16.38 4.60 -29.17
C SER A 22 -15.48 3.62 -29.92
N ARG A 23 -15.19 2.45 -29.33
CA ARG A 23 -14.44 1.38 -29.99
C ARG A 23 -15.18 0.79 -31.17
N ALA A 24 -16.48 0.58 -31.03
CA ALA A 24 -17.31 0.06 -32.13
C ALA A 24 -17.41 1.06 -33.29
N ASP A 25 -17.58 2.35 -32.97
CA ASP A 25 -17.61 3.42 -33.97
C ASP A 25 -16.27 3.56 -34.69
N LEU A 26 -15.16 3.54 -33.97
CA LEU A 26 -13.82 3.55 -34.57
C LEU A 26 -13.63 2.40 -35.57
N GLN A 27 -14.02 1.17 -35.22
CA GLN A 27 -13.93 0.03 -36.11
C GLN A 27 -14.78 0.21 -37.37
N LEU A 28 -15.98 0.81 -37.26
CA LEU A 28 -16.85 1.12 -38.35
C LEU A 28 -16.18 2.13 -39.29
N LYS A 29 -15.65 3.24 -38.76
CA LYS A 29 -15.01 4.30 -39.52
C LYS A 29 -13.70 3.84 -40.16
N GLN A 30 -12.92 2.98 -39.50
CA GLN A 30 -11.73 2.35 -40.10
C GLN A 30 -12.08 1.53 -41.36
N LYS A 31 -13.13 0.70 -41.26
CA LYS A 31 -13.61 -0.08 -42.43
C LYS A 31 -14.17 0.80 -43.56
N ALA A 32 -14.86 1.89 -43.21
CA ALA A 32 -15.38 2.86 -44.17
C ALA A 32 -14.25 3.59 -44.89
N HIS A 33 -13.26 4.07 -44.15
CA HIS A 33 -12.08 4.73 -44.73
C HIS A 33 -11.28 3.80 -45.64
N ALA A 34 -11.02 2.55 -45.20
CA ALA A 34 -10.32 1.55 -46.05
C ALA A 34 -11.05 1.33 -47.36
N ARG A 35 -12.38 1.12 -47.32
CA ARG A 35 -13.21 0.97 -48.54
C ARG A 35 -13.18 2.21 -49.43
N SER A 36 -13.30 3.41 -48.82
CA SER A 36 -13.21 4.66 -49.58
C SER A 36 -11.84 4.83 -50.22
N GLY A 37 -10.76 4.39 -49.56
CA GLY A 37 -9.42 4.39 -50.15
C GLY A 37 -9.30 3.52 -51.41
N GLU A 38 -9.84 2.29 -51.36
CA GLU A 38 -9.87 1.39 -52.50
C GLU A 38 -10.68 1.99 -53.67
N LEU A 39 -11.86 2.55 -53.38
CA LEU A 39 -12.70 3.17 -54.40
C LEU A 39 -12.09 4.44 -55.01
N TYR A 40 -11.37 5.22 -54.22
CA TYR A 40 -10.66 6.41 -54.69
C TYR A 40 -9.48 6.03 -55.60
N GLN A 41 -8.72 5.00 -55.23
CA GLN A 41 -7.65 4.47 -56.09
C GLN A 41 -8.16 3.91 -57.39
N ALA A 42 -9.37 3.36 -57.39
CA ALA A 42 -10.05 2.88 -58.57
C ALA A 42 -10.78 4.00 -59.36
N GLU A 43 -10.61 5.28 -58.97
CA GLU A 43 -11.26 6.45 -59.59
C GLU A 43 -12.81 6.41 -59.57
N VAL A 44 -13.42 5.65 -58.63
CA VAL A 44 -14.88 5.47 -58.54
C VAL A 44 -15.54 6.58 -57.72
N ILE A 45 -14.83 7.17 -56.75
CA ILE A 45 -15.35 8.24 -55.90
C ILE A 45 -14.54 9.53 -56.01
N ALA A 46 -15.17 10.66 -55.68
CA ALA A 46 -14.49 11.94 -55.69
C ALA A 46 -13.51 12.07 -54.51
N ARG A 47 -12.47 12.86 -54.69
CA ARG A 47 -11.50 13.20 -53.62
C ARG A 47 -12.17 13.72 -52.34
N LYS A 48 -13.20 14.53 -52.48
CA LYS A 48 -13.98 15.05 -51.34
C LYS A 48 -14.58 13.96 -50.49
N ASP A 49 -15.06 12.86 -51.09
CA ASP A 49 -15.68 11.75 -50.35
C ASP A 49 -14.64 10.95 -49.58
N PHE A 50 -13.44 10.76 -50.15
CA PHE A 50 -12.33 10.16 -49.45
C PHE A 50 -11.84 11.02 -48.28
N GLU A 51 -11.65 12.34 -48.48
CA GLU A 51 -11.26 13.30 -47.42
C GLU A 51 -12.31 13.35 -46.31
N SER A 52 -13.60 13.21 -46.63
CA SER A 52 -14.67 13.10 -45.60
C SER A 52 -14.51 11.83 -44.77
N ALA A 53 -14.27 10.67 -45.39
CA ALA A 53 -14.05 9.42 -44.68
C ALA A 53 -12.78 9.45 -43.80
N GLU A 54 -11.72 10.14 -44.25
CA GLU A 54 -10.52 10.38 -43.46
C GLU A 54 -10.79 11.27 -42.24
N SER A 55 -11.56 12.36 -42.44
CA SER A 55 -11.97 13.24 -41.35
C SER A 55 -12.81 12.51 -40.31
N ASP A 56 -13.76 11.70 -40.74
CA ASP A 56 -14.59 10.86 -39.86
C ASP A 56 -13.76 9.88 -39.05
N LEU A 57 -12.76 9.26 -39.66
CA LEU A 57 -11.85 8.36 -38.97
C LEU A 57 -11.05 9.09 -37.86
N ARG A 58 -10.46 10.26 -38.19
CA ARG A 58 -9.71 11.05 -37.21
C ARG A 58 -10.59 11.48 -36.02
N GLN A 59 -11.85 11.83 -36.28
CA GLN A 59 -12.81 12.18 -35.22
C GLN A 59 -13.12 10.98 -34.33
N ALA A 60 -13.34 9.79 -34.94
CA ALA A 60 -13.59 8.57 -34.18
C ALA A 60 -12.36 8.14 -33.33
N GLU A 61 -11.14 8.30 -33.86
CA GLU A 61 -9.90 8.08 -33.12
C GLU A 61 -9.76 9.01 -31.91
N ALA A 62 -10.03 10.30 -32.09
CA ALA A 62 -9.99 11.28 -31.01
C ALA A 62 -11.00 10.95 -29.90
N GLU A 63 -12.23 10.57 -30.28
CA GLU A 63 -13.28 10.21 -29.32
C GLU A 63 -12.95 8.90 -28.58
N HIS A 64 -12.42 7.90 -29.30
CA HIS A 64 -11.97 6.67 -28.65
C HIS A 64 -10.84 6.92 -27.66
N ASN A 65 -9.87 7.75 -28.02
CA ASN A 65 -8.76 8.13 -27.12
C ASN A 65 -9.28 8.87 -25.88
N ARG A 66 -10.25 9.78 -26.06
CA ARG A 66 -10.91 10.49 -24.95
C ARG A 66 -11.60 9.51 -24.00
N ALA A 67 -12.41 8.59 -24.52
CA ALA A 67 -13.12 7.59 -23.73
C ALA A 67 -12.14 6.62 -23.04
N ALA A 68 -11.06 6.23 -23.70
CA ALA A 68 -10.01 5.40 -23.13
C ALA A 68 -9.30 6.08 -21.97
N MET A 69 -8.97 7.37 -22.09
CA MET A 69 -8.37 8.14 -21.00
C MET A 69 -9.33 8.29 -19.81
N ARG A 70 -10.62 8.58 -20.07
CA ARG A 70 -11.63 8.67 -19.01
C ARG A 70 -11.74 7.36 -18.23
N LEU A 71 -11.85 6.25 -18.94
CA LEU A 71 -11.90 4.91 -18.33
C LEU A 71 -10.64 4.63 -17.53
N ARG A 72 -9.45 4.89 -18.07
CA ARG A 72 -8.16 4.70 -17.39
C ARG A 72 -8.02 5.52 -16.12
N ASN A 73 -8.56 6.76 -16.12
CA ASN A 73 -8.50 7.63 -14.94
C ASN A 73 -9.40 7.13 -13.80
N LEU A 74 -10.53 6.48 -14.15
CA LEU A 74 -11.44 5.86 -13.20
C LEU A 74 -10.95 4.46 -12.75
N GLU A 75 -9.95 3.90 -13.45
CA GLU A 75 -9.47 2.54 -13.31
C GLU A 75 -7.98 2.49 -12.95
N PRO A 76 -7.58 2.78 -11.71
CA PRO A 76 -6.16 2.77 -11.33
C PRO A 76 -5.50 1.39 -11.37
N LYS A 77 -6.16 0.29 -11.52
CA LYS A 77 -5.64 -1.07 -11.78
C LYS A 77 -6.83 -2.05 -11.76
N LEU A 78 -7.47 -2.22 -12.87
CA LEU A 78 -8.61 -3.12 -12.99
C LEU A 78 -8.26 -4.55 -12.68
N SER A 79 -9.03 -5.03 -11.80
CA SER A 79 -9.29 -6.43 -11.64
C SER A 79 -10.77 -6.69 -11.94
N GLU A 80 -11.00 -7.63 -12.79
CA GLU A 80 -12.31 -8.12 -13.18
C GLU A 80 -13.16 -8.45 -11.95
N ALA A 81 -14.01 -7.50 -11.55
CA ALA A 81 -15.10 -7.80 -10.64
C ALA A 81 -16.26 -8.36 -11.46
N PRO A 82 -16.94 -9.41 -11.02
CA PRO A 82 -18.16 -9.85 -11.68
C PRO A 82 -19.23 -8.75 -11.60
N GLY A 83 -19.73 -8.30 -12.75
CA GLY A 83 -20.74 -7.25 -12.85
C GLY A 83 -20.14 -5.84 -13.08
N ASN A 84 -20.97 -4.81 -12.86
CA ASN A 84 -20.60 -3.40 -13.06
C ASN A 84 -19.84 -2.79 -11.85
N GLY A 85 -19.32 -3.62 -10.96
CA GLY A 85 -18.69 -3.18 -9.72
C GLY A 85 -17.18 -2.97 -9.84
N TYR A 86 -16.65 -2.06 -9.04
CA TYR A 86 -15.23 -1.84 -8.84
C TYR A 86 -14.72 -2.73 -7.70
N ALA A 87 -13.77 -3.63 -7.98
CA ALA A 87 -13.17 -4.48 -6.95
C ALA A 87 -12.05 -3.73 -6.22
N LEU A 88 -12.31 -3.33 -4.99
CA LEU A 88 -11.27 -2.80 -4.09
C LEU A 88 -10.37 -3.95 -3.64
N ARG A 89 -9.11 -3.92 -4.04
CA ARG A 89 -8.13 -4.98 -3.73
C ARG A 89 -7.05 -4.49 -2.78
N THR A 90 -6.52 -5.42 -1.98
CA THR A 90 -5.37 -5.12 -1.13
C THR A 90 -4.10 -4.94 -1.95
N PRO A 91 -3.33 -3.83 -1.76
CA PRO A 91 -2.04 -3.62 -2.41
C PRO A 91 -0.91 -4.44 -1.78
N ILE A 92 -1.05 -4.84 -0.52
CA ILE A 92 -0.04 -5.57 0.26
C ILE A 92 -0.58 -6.91 0.74
N ALA A 93 0.33 -7.86 1.01
CA ALA A 93 0.01 -9.06 1.78
C ALA A 93 -0.11 -8.69 3.26
N GLY A 94 -1.08 -9.30 3.97
CA GLY A 94 -1.31 -8.99 5.38
C GLY A 94 -2.65 -9.48 5.87
N ILE A 95 -3.03 -8.99 7.04
CA ILE A 95 -4.35 -9.21 7.64
C ILE A 95 -5.11 -7.90 7.77
N VAL A 96 -6.43 -7.98 7.65
CA VAL A 96 -7.32 -6.83 7.90
C VAL A 96 -7.46 -6.68 9.41
N VAL A 97 -6.98 -5.56 9.95
CA VAL A 97 -7.10 -5.23 11.40
C VAL A 97 -8.34 -4.43 11.68
N GLU A 98 -8.74 -3.58 10.73
CA GLU A 98 -9.91 -2.74 10.87
C GLU A 98 -10.71 -2.71 9.57
N ARG A 99 -12.03 -2.72 9.70
CA ARG A 99 -12.99 -2.56 8.61
C ARG A 99 -14.08 -1.61 9.07
N THR A 100 -14.19 -0.46 8.40
CA THR A 100 -15.17 0.57 8.74
C THR A 100 -16.39 0.58 7.84
N ILE A 101 -16.42 -0.27 6.81
CA ILE A 101 -17.54 -0.34 5.85
C ILE A 101 -18.38 -1.60 6.05
N ASN A 102 -19.68 -1.44 5.77
CA ASN A 102 -20.66 -2.52 5.70
C ASN A 102 -21.32 -2.55 4.32
N PRO A 103 -21.91 -3.67 3.91
CA PRO A 103 -22.73 -3.73 2.70
C PRO A 103 -23.80 -2.64 2.69
N GLY A 104 -23.91 -1.89 1.60
CA GLY A 104 -24.84 -0.77 1.46
C GLY A 104 -24.33 0.58 1.98
N THR A 105 -23.10 0.65 2.53
CA THR A 105 -22.49 1.92 2.94
C THR A 105 -22.06 2.73 1.72
N GLU A 106 -22.45 4.00 1.68
CA GLU A 106 -21.95 4.96 0.69
C GLU A 106 -20.47 5.26 0.97
N VAL A 107 -19.62 5.13 -0.05
CA VAL A 107 -18.19 5.40 0.03
C VAL A 107 -17.90 6.72 -0.66
N ARG A 108 -17.25 7.65 0.07
CA ARG A 108 -16.86 8.97 -0.43
C ARG A 108 -15.34 9.11 -0.42
N PRO A 109 -14.75 9.78 -1.43
CA PRO A 109 -13.30 10.01 -1.49
C PRO A 109 -12.76 10.87 -0.35
N ASP A 110 -13.59 11.73 0.23
CA ASP A 110 -13.29 12.66 1.32
C ASP A 110 -13.60 12.09 2.71
N ALA A 111 -13.94 10.78 2.80
CA ALA A 111 -14.19 10.14 4.08
C ALA A 111 -12.94 10.20 4.97
N PRO A 112 -13.06 10.64 6.24
CA PRO A 112 -11.91 10.86 7.12
C PRO A 112 -11.24 9.54 7.57
N ASN A 113 -11.98 8.45 7.55
CA ASN A 113 -11.50 7.13 8.02
C ASN A 113 -11.21 6.20 6.84
N PRO A 114 -10.13 5.40 6.93
CA PRO A 114 -9.84 4.38 5.94
C PRO A 114 -10.93 3.30 5.94
N LEU A 115 -11.26 2.76 4.77
CA LEU A 115 -12.25 1.69 4.64
C LEU A 115 -11.75 0.36 5.24
N PHE A 116 -10.46 0.11 5.07
CA PHE A 116 -9.75 -1.05 5.61
C PHE A 116 -8.36 -0.64 6.08
N VAL A 117 -7.95 -1.16 7.22
CA VAL A 117 -6.56 -1.09 7.68
C VAL A 117 -5.96 -2.48 7.56
N ILE A 118 -4.87 -2.59 6.80
CA ILE A 118 -4.18 -3.85 6.54
C ILE A 118 -2.75 -3.72 7.04
N THR A 119 -2.31 -4.70 7.81
CA THR A 119 -0.95 -4.75 8.34
C THR A 119 -0.33 -6.12 8.11
N ASP A 120 1.00 -6.15 8.03
CA ASP A 120 1.78 -7.38 8.11
C ASP A 120 2.23 -7.61 9.57
N PRO A 121 1.58 -8.51 10.31
CA PRO A 121 1.92 -8.75 11.71
C PRO A 121 3.19 -9.60 11.89
N THR A 122 3.82 -10.06 10.81
CA THR A 122 5.06 -10.84 10.88
C THR A 122 6.30 -9.97 11.05
N HIS A 123 6.19 -8.69 10.71
CA HIS A 123 7.23 -7.68 10.86
C HIS A 123 6.68 -6.53 11.69
N LEU A 124 7.19 -6.34 12.87
CA LEU A 124 6.74 -5.29 13.77
C LEU A 124 7.86 -4.27 14.03
N TRP A 125 7.44 -3.05 14.29
CA TRP A 125 8.32 -2.03 14.82
C TRP A 125 8.04 -1.82 16.30
N VAL A 126 9.12 -1.70 17.08
CA VAL A 126 9.03 -1.23 18.46
C VAL A 126 9.62 0.16 18.53
N MET A 127 8.83 1.08 19.07
CA MET A 127 9.24 2.45 19.32
C MET A 127 9.72 2.55 20.75
N ILE A 128 10.95 2.98 20.95
CA ILE A 128 11.59 3.10 22.26
C ILE A 128 11.91 4.57 22.51
N ASP A 129 11.52 5.08 23.64
CA ASP A 129 11.88 6.42 24.09
C ASP A 129 13.13 6.35 24.97
N VAL A 130 14.29 6.66 24.40
CA VAL A 130 15.59 6.59 25.06
C VAL A 130 15.92 7.94 25.71
N PRO A 131 16.14 7.99 27.05
CA PRO A 131 16.58 9.22 27.72
C PRO A 131 17.93 9.71 27.18
N GLU A 132 18.10 11.04 27.09
CA GLU A 132 19.30 11.72 26.59
C GLU A 132 20.61 11.12 27.12
N LYS A 133 20.70 10.85 28.43
CA LYS A 133 21.88 10.30 29.12
C LYS A 133 22.32 8.92 28.59
N TYR A 134 21.46 8.19 27.89
CA TYR A 134 21.73 6.85 27.38
C TYR A 134 21.91 6.81 25.86
N ILE A 135 21.66 7.91 25.16
CA ILE A 135 21.69 7.91 23.69
C ILE A 135 23.07 7.53 23.13
N GLY A 136 24.15 7.94 23.80
CA GLY A 136 25.51 7.58 23.40
C GLY A 136 25.87 6.08 23.55
N LYS A 137 24.98 5.29 24.21
CA LYS A 137 25.15 3.84 24.37
C LYS A 137 24.30 3.02 23.40
N VAL A 138 23.57 3.69 22.53
CA VAL A 138 22.65 3.09 21.57
C VAL A 138 23.18 3.29 20.15
N ALA A 139 23.25 2.25 19.36
CA ALA A 139 23.75 2.30 18.01
C ALA A 139 22.80 1.58 17.03
N VAL A 140 22.71 2.10 15.80
CA VAL A 140 22.00 1.43 14.72
C VAL A 140 22.68 0.07 14.46
N GLY A 141 21.86 -0.96 14.34
CA GLY A 141 22.32 -2.33 14.18
C GLY A 141 22.49 -3.11 15.48
N GLN A 142 22.43 -2.44 16.64
CA GLN A 142 22.51 -3.11 17.94
C GLN A 142 21.31 -4.04 18.17
N LYS A 143 21.57 -5.22 18.72
CA LYS A 143 20.55 -6.17 19.12
C LYS A 143 19.87 -5.73 20.41
N ILE A 144 18.59 -5.98 20.50
CA ILE A 144 17.77 -5.74 21.68
C ILE A 144 17.00 -7.00 22.04
N SER A 145 16.78 -7.20 23.32
CA SER A 145 15.87 -8.20 23.86
C SER A 145 14.61 -7.49 24.37
N LEU A 146 13.46 -8.08 24.08
CA LEU A 146 12.16 -7.57 24.53
C LEU A 146 11.55 -8.55 25.50
N ASP A 147 11.12 -8.01 26.62
CA ASP A 147 10.30 -8.69 27.61
C ASP A 147 8.88 -8.11 27.52
N VAL A 148 7.91 -8.99 27.28
CA VAL A 148 6.50 -8.63 27.12
C VAL A 148 5.70 -9.34 28.19
N ASP A 149 4.98 -8.59 29.01
CA ASP A 149 4.25 -9.12 30.16
C ASP A 149 3.22 -10.21 29.78
N ALA A 150 2.70 -10.16 28.54
CA ALA A 150 1.78 -11.18 28.02
C ALA A 150 2.46 -12.55 27.76
N PHE A 151 3.80 -12.61 27.71
CA PHE A 151 4.56 -13.82 27.42
C PHE A 151 5.79 -13.92 28.32
N PRO A 152 5.60 -14.14 29.63
CA PRO A 152 6.69 -14.18 30.58
C PRO A 152 7.67 -15.32 30.25
N GLY A 153 8.97 -14.99 30.25
CA GLY A 153 10.04 -15.94 29.91
C GLY A 153 10.22 -16.23 28.42
N ALA A 154 9.51 -15.54 27.54
CA ALA A 154 9.76 -15.61 26.11
C ALA A 154 10.71 -14.48 25.70
N ASP A 155 11.85 -14.84 25.11
CA ASP A 155 12.80 -13.89 24.56
C ASP A 155 12.43 -13.50 23.12
N PHE A 156 12.06 -12.26 22.94
CA PHE A 156 11.91 -11.68 21.61
C PHE A 156 13.14 -10.82 21.30
N VAL A 157 13.78 -11.11 20.17
CA VAL A 157 14.99 -10.40 19.76
C VAL A 157 14.66 -9.46 18.59
N GLY A 158 15.12 -8.24 18.72
CA GLY A 158 15.01 -7.23 17.68
C GLY A 158 16.35 -6.56 17.38
N LYS A 159 16.31 -5.61 16.44
CA LYS A 159 17.47 -4.84 16.01
C LYS A 159 17.09 -3.37 15.87
N ILE A 160 17.94 -2.48 16.34
CA ILE A 160 17.79 -1.04 16.15
C ILE A 160 18.01 -0.71 14.68
N ILE A 161 17.01 -0.10 14.04
CA ILE A 161 17.06 0.28 12.63
C ILE A 161 17.22 1.79 12.42
N SER A 162 16.79 2.60 13.37
CA SER A 162 16.88 4.05 13.27
C SER A 162 16.89 4.69 14.66
N ILE A 163 17.65 5.74 14.81
CA ILE A 163 17.69 6.62 15.99
C ILE A 163 17.22 7.99 15.51
N GLY A 164 16.27 8.58 16.23
CA GLY A 164 15.75 9.90 15.91
C GLY A 164 16.81 10.98 16.00
N GLU A 165 16.76 11.94 15.10
CA GLU A 165 17.69 13.08 15.06
C GLU A 165 17.27 14.23 15.99
N VAL A 166 16.06 14.16 16.56
CA VAL A 166 15.50 15.23 17.37
C VAL A 166 15.16 14.70 18.76
N LEU A 167 15.63 15.44 19.76
CA LEU A 167 15.25 15.24 21.16
C LEU A 167 13.90 15.93 21.42
N ASP A 168 12.96 15.22 22.00
CA ASP A 168 11.72 15.82 22.49
C ASP A 168 12.03 16.73 23.68
N PRO A 169 11.79 18.05 23.59
CA PRO A 169 12.15 18.99 24.65
C PRO A 169 11.32 18.83 25.91
N ALA A 170 10.13 18.27 25.83
CA ALA A 170 9.23 18.08 26.98
C ALA A 170 9.63 16.84 27.79
N THR A 171 9.98 15.75 27.12
CA THR A 171 10.29 14.46 27.78
C THR A 171 11.78 14.20 27.93
N ARG A 172 12.65 14.97 27.26
CA ARG A 172 14.10 14.75 27.17
C ARG A 172 14.46 13.34 26.69
N ARG A 173 13.72 12.85 25.67
CA ARG A 173 13.91 11.52 25.09
C ARG A 173 14.08 11.61 23.59
N VAL A 174 14.81 10.64 23.04
CA VAL A 174 14.96 10.43 21.61
C VAL A 174 14.22 9.16 21.24
N GLN A 175 13.41 9.22 20.20
CA GLN A 175 12.69 8.06 19.71
C GLN A 175 13.60 7.17 18.89
N VAL A 176 13.69 5.90 19.25
CA VAL A 176 14.48 4.87 18.57
C VAL A 176 13.54 3.82 18.03
N ARG A 177 13.69 3.49 16.73
CA ARG A 177 12.90 2.47 16.06
C ARG A 177 13.68 1.17 15.97
N CYS A 178 13.03 0.08 16.36
CA CYS A 178 13.59 -1.26 16.30
C CYS A 178 12.70 -2.15 15.43
N ALA A 179 13.30 -3.02 14.64
CA ALA A 179 12.59 -4.05 13.87
C ALA A 179 12.61 -5.38 14.62
N ILE A 180 11.47 -6.07 14.60
CA ILE A 180 11.28 -7.37 15.24
C ILE A 180 10.60 -8.32 14.27
N GLU A 181 11.15 -9.51 14.14
CA GLU A 181 10.53 -10.62 13.44
C GLU A 181 9.50 -11.30 14.34
N ASN A 182 8.28 -11.47 13.85
CA ASN A 182 7.17 -12.08 14.57
C ASN A 182 6.48 -13.17 13.72
N PRO A 183 7.20 -14.20 13.26
CA PRO A 183 6.68 -15.20 12.34
C PRO A 183 5.50 -15.98 12.91
N GLN A 184 5.47 -16.18 14.21
CA GLN A 184 4.37 -16.86 14.91
C GLN A 184 3.19 -15.94 15.24
N ARG A 185 3.26 -14.62 14.91
CA ARG A 185 2.23 -13.61 15.18
C ARG A 185 1.78 -13.55 16.65
N ARG A 186 2.68 -13.88 17.58
CA ARG A 186 2.43 -13.80 19.02
C ARG A 186 2.32 -12.38 19.51
N LEU A 187 3.24 -11.52 19.08
CA LEU A 187 3.20 -10.10 19.38
C LEU A 187 2.07 -9.43 18.57
N LYS A 188 1.37 -8.53 19.22
CA LYS A 188 0.33 -7.72 18.59
C LYS A 188 0.74 -6.26 18.57
N PRO A 189 0.32 -5.47 17.56
CA PRO A 189 0.43 -4.02 17.63
C PRO A 189 -0.13 -3.48 18.93
N GLU A 190 0.36 -2.34 19.40
CA GLU A 190 -0.04 -1.66 20.65
C GLU A 190 0.29 -2.41 21.96
N MET A 191 1.02 -3.52 21.91
CA MET A 191 1.54 -4.16 23.11
C MET A 191 2.70 -3.35 23.71
N TYR A 192 2.72 -3.23 25.03
CA TYR A 192 3.87 -2.68 25.75
C TYR A 192 4.95 -3.75 25.92
N ALA A 193 6.19 -3.31 25.73
CA ALA A 193 7.36 -4.17 25.92
C ALA A 193 8.44 -3.41 26.71
N ARG A 194 9.14 -4.15 27.55
CA ARG A 194 10.37 -3.67 28.21
C ARG A 194 11.55 -4.07 27.35
N VAL A 195 12.36 -3.09 26.97
CA VAL A 195 13.47 -3.32 26.05
C VAL A 195 14.80 -3.22 26.77
N THR A 196 15.64 -4.21 26.58
CA THR A 196 17.01 -4.25 27.12
C THR A 196 17.99 -4.36 25.95
N PRO A 197 18.95 -3.42 25.81
CA PRO A 197 20.02 -3.55 24.84
C PRO A 197 20.87 -4.79 25.14
N VAL A 198 21.15 -5.59 24.11
CA VAL A 198 22.08 -6.71 24.25
C VAL A 198 23.48 -6.18 23.97
N SER A 199 24.39 -6.31 24.93
CA SER A 199 25.80 -5.99 24.72
C SER A 199 26.53 -7.24 24.30
N ASP A 200 27.25 -7.16 23.19
CA ASP A 200 28.19 -8.23 22.77
C ASP A 200 29.54 -8.14 23.51
N GLU A 201 29.71 -7.14 24.38
CA GLU A 201 30.93 -7.00 25.19
C GLU A 201 30.99 -8.12 26.22
N LYS A 202 31.93 -9.01 26.06
CA LYS A 202 32.29 -10.02 27.06
C LYS A 202 33.05 -9.32 28.20
N HIS A 203 32.33 -8.98 29.26
CA HIS A 203 32.99 -8.57 30.49
C HIS A 203 33.52 -9.81 31.22
N ASN A 204 34.82 -9.91 31.43
CA ASN A 204 35.41 -10.87 32.34
C ASN A 204 35.02 -10.47 33.78
N LEU A 205 33.89 -11.00 34.22
CA LEU A 205 33.46 -10.79 35.62
C LEU A 205 33.96 -11.91 36.50
N VAL A 206 34.60 -11.54 37.58
CA VAL A 206 34.94 -12.47 38.64
C VAL A 206 33.69 -12.74 39.45
N ARG A 207 33.22 -14.01 39.47
CA ARG A 207 32.12 -14.40 40.37
C ARG A 207 32.67 -14.58 41.78
N ILE A 208 32.22 -13.76 42.68
CA ILE A 208 32.50 -13.87 44.11
C ILE A 208 31.28 -14.53 44.76
N PRO A 209 31.45 -15.68 45.49
CA PRO A 209 30.36 -16.26 46.28
C PRO A 209 29.79 -15.28 47.28
N ASN A 210 28.47 -15.27 47.45
CA ASN A 210 27.80 -14.32 48.41
C ASN A 210 28.36 -14.41 49.83
N GLY A 211 28.88 -15.57 50.26
CA GLY A 211 29.52 -15.75 51.57
C GLY A 211 30.91 -15.10 51.72
N ALA A 212 31.47 -14.52 50.63
CA ALA A 212 32.76 -13.81 50.68
C ALA A 212 32.56 -12.26 50.81
N ILE A 213 31.31 -11.77 50.86
CA ILE A 213 30.99 -10.37 51.07
C ILE A 213 30.82 -10.16 52.58
N ILE A 214 31.81 -9.52 53.22
CA ILE A 214 31.71 -9.06 54.60
C ILE A 214 31.09 -7.66 54.55
N THR A 215 29.90 -7.50 55.06
CA THR A 215 29.26 -6.19 55.32
C THR A 215 29.67 -5.73 56.72
N GLU A 216 30.41 -4.62 56.78
CA GLU A 216 30.63 -3.88 58.03
C GLU A 216 29.40 -3.08 58.42
#